data_ff67f1cb1a237465e4d869eebbb45c10
#
_entry.id   ff67f1cb1a237465e4d869eebbb45c10
#
_cell.length_a   1.000
_cell.length_b   1.000
_cell.length_c   1.000
_cell.angle_alpha   90.00
_cell.angle_beta   90.00
_cell.angle_gamma   90.00
#
_symmetry.space_group_name_H-M   'P 1'
#
loop_
_entity.id
_entity.type
_entity.pdbx_description
1 polymer ?
#
loop_
_entity_poly.entity_id
_entity_poly.type
_entity_poly.pdbx_seq_one_letter_code
_entity_poly.pdbx_strand_id
1 'polypeptide(L)'
;MDNEELVVFNKYPNPVDASIVKGALEAAGVPAGVIGDSFANNLWKDAIRVVVFRRDLETAIEAVYGGEMNFEDYKDEMDVFEFEKMRDCNKAFCEVALKIHPELGGKQYKELYAKALLALDEYDLNALNKIKEALA
;
A
#
# COMPACT_ATOMS: atom_id res chain seq x y z
N MET A 1 -11.42 -17.81 12.97
CA MET A 1 -11.38 -18.53 11.73
C MET A 1 -11.10 -17.62 10.56
N ASP A 2 -11.96 -16.70 10.27
CA ASP A 2 -11.72 -15.79 9.16
C ASP A 2 -10.49 -14.90 9.38
N ASN A 3 -10.15 -14.66 10.64
CA ASN A 3 -9.00 -13.81 10.98
C ASN A 3 -7.66 -14.43 10.61
N GLU A 4 -7.62 -15.75 10.45
CA GLU A 4 -6.39 -16.44 10.06
C GLU A 4 -6.29 -16.67 8.56
N GLU A 5 -7.27 -16.19 7.81
CA GLU A 5 -7.24 -16.26 6.37
C GLU A 5 -6.16 -15.32 5.82
N LEU A 6 -5.40 -15.81 4.86
CA LEU A 6 -4.44 -14.97 4.16
C LEU A 6 -5.16 -14.18 3.07
N VAL A 7 -4.93 -12.89 3.04
CA VAL A 7 -5.51 -11.99 2.05
C VAL A 7 -4.41 -11.19 1.37
N VAL A 8 -4.68 -10.73 0.15
CA VAL A 8 -3.71 -9.93 -0.59
C VAL A 8 -3.69 -8.52 -0.01
N PHE A 9 -2.53 -8.12 0.49
CA PHE A 9 -2.32 -6.74 0.92
C PHE A 9 -2.22 -5.83 -0.31
N ASN A 10 -1.27 -6.08 -1.19
CA ASN A 10 -1.13 -5.39 -2.47
C ASN A 10 -0.35 -6.25 -3.45
N LYS A 11 -0.41 -5.87 -4.72
CA LYS A 11 0.32 -6.53 -5.81
C LYS A 11 1.46 -5.63 -6.24
N TYR A 12 2.55 -6.24 -6.70
CA TYR A 12 3.76 -5.51 -7.08
C TYR A 12 4.31 -6.02 -8.40
N PRO A 13 4.95 -5.14 -9.18
CA PRO A 13 5.48 -5.53 -10.49
C PRO A 13 6.76 -6.35 -10.43
N ASN A 14 7.46 -6.34 -9.30
CA ASN A 14 8.72 -7.07 -9.18
C ASN A 14 8.95 -7.57 -7.75
N PRO A 15 9.82 -8.60 -7.59
CA PRO A 15 10.07 -9.17 -6.27
C PRO A 15 10.78 -8.23 -5.29
N VAL A 16 11.53 -7.27 -5.80
CA VAL A 16 12.28 -6.34 -4.94
C VAL A 16 11.32 -5.47 -4.14
N ASP A 17 10.34 -4.86 -4.83
CA ASP A 17 9.35 -4.02 -4.16
C ASP A 17 8.54 -4.83 -3.15
N ALA A 18 8.14 -6.05 -3.53
CA ALA A 18 7.40 -6.93 -2.62
C ALA A 18 8.22 -7.28 -1.39
N SER A 19 9.51 -7.54 -1.55
CA SER A 19 10.40 -7.87 -0.43
C SER A 19 10.59 -6.69 0.52
N ILE A 20 10.68 -5.48 -0.02
CA ILE A 20 10.79 -4.27 0.79
C ILE A 20 9.55 -4.10 1.66
N VAL A 21 8.37 -4.27 1.07
CA VAL A 21 7.11 -4.15 1.80
C VAL A 21 6.98 -5.25 2.86
N LYS A 22 7.32 -6.49 2.50
CA LYS A 22 7.33 -7.60 3.45
C LYS A 22 8.23 -7.30 4.64
N GLY A 23 9.44 -6.80 4.38
CA GLY A 23 10.38 -6.43 5.44
C GLY A 23 9.84 -5.34 6.35
N ALA A 24 9.18 -4.33 5.78
CA ALA A 24 8.56 -3.26 6.55
C ALA A 24 7.43 -3.79 7.45
N LEU A 25 6.61 -4.71 6.91
CA LEU A 25 5.53 -5.32 7.68
C LEU A 25 6.07 -6.16 8.84
N GLU A 26 7.08 -6.97 8.57
CA GLU A 26 7.70 -7.80 9.61
C GLU A 26 8.35 -6.95 10.70
N ALA A 27 8.98 -5.85 10.32
CA ALA A 27 9.57 -4.92 11.27
C ALA A 27 8.51 -4.28 12.17
N ALA A 28 7.28 -4.16 11.68
CA ALA A 28 6.15 -3.65 12.46
C ALA A 28 5.42 -4.74 13.26
N GLY A 29 5.91 -5.96 13.23
CA GLY A 29 5.29 -7.08 13.94
C GLY A 29 4.16 -7.76 13.18
N VAL A 30 4.03 -7.51 11.88
CA VAL A 30 3.00 -8.10 11.05
C VAL A 30 3.59 -9.24 10.21
N PRO A 31 3.20 -10.49 10.45
CA PRO A 31 3.65 -11.59 9.60
C PRO A 31 3.17 -11.39 8.17
N ALA A 32 4.07 -11.54 7.21
CA ALA A 32 3.76 -11.32 5.82
C ALA A 32 4.47 -12.35 4.94
N GLY A 33 3.88 -12.66 3.80
CA GLY A 33 4.44 -13.55 2.81
C GLY A 33 4.43 -12.93 1.43
N VAL A 34 5.25 -13.46 0.55
CA VAL A 34 5.27 -13.06 -0.86
C VAL A 34 4.88 -14.28 -1.70
N ILE A 35 3.87 -14.10 -2.54
CA ILE A 35 3.39 -15.14 -3.45
C ILE A 35 3.49 -14.62 -4.87
N GLY A 36 3.99 -15.45 -5.76
CA GLY A 36 4.09 -15.12 -7.16
C GLY A 36 5.26 -15.82 -7.81
N ASP A 37 5.21 -15.94 -9.12
CA ASP A 37 6.24 -16.61 -9.89
C ASP A 37 7.10 -15.58 -10.60
N SER A 38 8.33 -15.40 -10.10
CA SER A 38 9.24 -14.42 -10.66
C SER A 38 9.78 -14.83 -12.05
N PHE A 39 9.57 -16.07 -12.44
CA PHE A 39 10.06 -16.54 -13.75
C PHE A 39 9.03 -16.35 -14.86
N ALA A 40 7.76 -16.41 -14.54
CA ALA A 40 6.70 -16.34 -15.54
C ALA A 40 6.25 -14.93 -15.84
N ASN A 41 6.88 -13.97 -15.23
CA ASN A 41 6.22 -12.73 -15.08
C ASN A 41 6.56 -11.63 -15.94
N ASN A 42 7.37 -11.83 -17.00
CA ASN A 42 7.65 -10.80 -17.98
C ASN A 42 6.40 -10.35 -18.75
N LEU A 43 5.36 -11.18 -18.73
CA LEU A 43 4.12 -10.89 -19.44
C LEU A 43 3.00 -10.38 -18.53
N TRP A 44 3.16 -10.49 -17.21
CA TRP A 44 2.08 -10.19 -16.27
C TRP A 44 2.57 -9.21 -15.21
N LYS A 45 2.17 -7.96 -15.36
CA LYS A 45 2.44 -6.95 -14.33
C LYS A 45 1.64 -7.30 -13.08
N ASP A 46 2.19 -6.94 -11.92
CA ASP A 46 1.51 -7.14 -10.64
C ASP A 46 1.22 -8.60 -10.32
N ALA A 47 2.05 -9.51 -10.86
CA ALA A 47 1.91 -10.92 -10.58
C ALA A 47 2.36 -11.31 -9.18
N ILE A 48 3.17 -10.48 -8.55
CA ILE A 48 3.72 -10.74 -7.22
C ILE A 48 2.84 -10.10 -6.17
N ARG A 49 2.43 -10.88 -5.18
CA ARG A 49 1.50 -10.42 -4.14
C ARG A 49 2.15 -10.51 -2.80
N VAL A 50 1.96 -9.47 -2.00
CA VAL A 50 2.26 -9.52 -0.57
C VAL A 50 0.97 -9.89 0.13
N VAL A 51 1.02 -10.93 0.97
CA VAL A 51 -0.14 -11.42 1.69
C VAL A 51 0.06 -11.28 3.19
N VAL A 52 -1.02 -11.03 3.90
CA VAL A 52 -1.04 -10.92 5.36
C VAL A 52 -2.28 -11.64 5.86
N PHE A 53 -2.34 -11.90 7.16
CA PHE A 53 -3.58 -12.40 7.75
C PHE A 53 -4.63 -11.28 7.74
N ARG A 54 -5.88 -11.66 7.51
CA ARG A 54 -6.99 -10.69 7.48
C ARG A 54 -7.04 -9.86 8.75
N ARG A 55 -6.79 -10.46 9.91
CA ARG A 55 -6.79 -9.75 11.20
C ARG A 55 -5.74 -8.64 11.28
N ASP A 56 -4.69 -8.74 10.47
CA ASP A 56 -3.58 -7.78 10.49
C ASP A 56 -3.67 -6.73 9.40
N LEU A 57 -4.72 -6.78 8.57
CA LEU A 57 -4.79 -5.94 7.37
C LEU A 57 -4.78 -4.44 7.68
N GLU A 58 -5.57 -4.00 8.67
CA GLU A 58 -5.57 -2.59 9.05
C GLU A 58 -4.21 -2.16 9.58
N THR A 59 -3.62 -2.97 10.45
CA THR A 59 -2.29 -2.70 10.99
C THR A 59 -1.24 -2.66 9.86
N ALA A 60 -1.37 -3.55 8.89
CA ALA A 60 -0.47 -3.58 7.73
C ALA A 60 -0.57 -2.29 6.92
N ILE A 61 -1.78 -1.81 6.65
CA ILE A 61 -1.99 -0.56 5.92
C ILE A 61 -1.34 0.60 6.68
N GLU A 62 -1.57 0.69 7.98
CA GLU A 62 -0.98 1.74 8.80
C GLU A 62 0.54 1.64 8.87
N ALA A 63 1.08 0.44 8.92
CA ALA A 63 2.52 0.23 8.99
C ALA A 63 3.24 0.70 7.73
N VAL A 64 2.63 0.44 6.56
CA VAL A 64 3.26 0.78 5.28
C VAL A 64 3.02 2.23 4.89
N TYR A 65 1.81 2.74 5.12
CA TYR A 65 1.42 4.07 4.62
C TYR A 65 1.21 5.12 5.70
N GLY A 66 0.92 4.70 6.93
CA GLY A 66 0.53 5.63 7.99
C GLY A 66 1.62 6.01 8.97
N GLY A 67 2.81 5.43 8.85
CA GLY A 67 3.91 5.71 9.77
C GLY A 67 4.46 7.12 9.63
N GLU A 68 5.08 7.61 10.69
CA GLU A 68 5.75 8.90 10.61
C GLU A 68 6.94 8.83 9.67
N MET A 69 7.11 9.87 8.87
CA MET A 69 8.22 9.98 7.94
C MET A 69 9.07 11.16 8.32
N ASN A 70 10.38 10.96 8.34
CA ASN A 70 11.32 12.00 8.72
C ASN A 70 12.18 12.37 7.50
N PHE A 71 12.23 13.65 7.18
CA PHE A 71 12.99 14.15 6.03
C PHE A 71 14.48 13.77 6.10
N GLU A 72 15.03 13.65 7.31
CA GLU A 72 16.46 13.27 7.47
C GLU A 72 16.79 11.94 6.79
N ASP A 73 15.82 11.03 6.74
CA ASP A 73 16.01 9.72 6.11
C ASP A 73 15.99 9.78 4.59
N TYR A 74 15.51 10.88 4.02
CA TYR A 74 15.30 11.03 2.58
C TYR A 74 16.09 12.18 1.94
N LYS A 75 16.79 12.96 2.73
CA LYS A 75 17.41 14.20 2.26
C LYS A 75 18.43 14.01 1.13
N ASP A 76 19.03 12.83 1.04
CA ASP A 76 20.00 12.52 0.00
C ASP A 76 19.33 12.08 -1.31
N GLU A 77 18.04 11.77 -1.26
CA GLU A 77 17.29 11.25 -2.40
C GLU A 77 16.33 12.26 -3.00
N MET A 78 15.87 13.22 -2.21
CA MET A 78 14.86 14.17 -2.64
C MET A 78 14.94 15.47 -1.84
N ASP A 79 14.39 16.55 -2.40
CA ASP A 79 14.29 17.82 -1.70
C ASP A 79 13.07 17.83 -0.75
N VAL A 80 12.94 18.88 0.03
CA VAL A 80 11.90 18.98 1.03
C VAL A 80 10.50 19.03 0.40
N PHE A 81 10.35 19.62 -0.77
CA PHE A 81 9.05 19.70 -1.43
C PHE A 81 8.59 18.34 -1.92
N GLU A 82 9.49 17.57 -2.50
CA GLU A 82 9.20 16.21 -2.93
C GLU A 82 8.87 15.32 -1.74
N PHE A 83 9.62 15.47 -0.65
CA PHE A 83 9.38 14.72 0.58
C PHE A 83 8.01 15.03 1.16
N GLU A 84 7.64 16.30 1.26
CA GLU A 84 6.34 16.67 1.81
C GLU A 84 5.19 16.13 0.96
N LYS A 85 5.35 16.18 -0.36
CA LYS A 85 4.35 15.65 -1.27
C LYS A 85 4.19 14.14 -1.09
N MET A 86 5.29 13.40 -1.01
CA MET A 86 5.28 11.96 -0.77
C MET A 86 4.62 11.63 0.56
N ARG A 87 5.01 12.33 1.62
CA ARG A 87 4.45 12.14 2.96
C ARG A 87 2.94 12.37 2.98
N ASP A 88 2.50 13.48 2.39
CA ASP A 88 1.09 13.84 2.38
C ASP A 88 0.26 12.86 1.55
N CYS A 89 0.81 12.39 0.43
CA CYS A 89 0.16 11.36 -0.38
C CYS A 89 0.03 10.03 0.36
N ASN A 90 1.08 9.61 1.04
CA ASN A 90 1.03 8.38 1.84
C ASN A 90 -0.04 8.47 2.93
N LYS A 91 -0.09 9.61 3.61
CA LYS A 91 -1.07 9.81 4.68
C LYS A 91 -2.49 9.79 4.15
N ALA A 92 -2.75 10.50 3.05
CA ALA A 92 -4.07 10.50 2.42
C ALA A 92 -4.44 9.11 1.90
N PHE A 93 -3.50 8.40 1.29
CA PHE A 93 -3.74 7.05 0.81
C PHE A 93 -4.04 6.09 1.97
N CYS A 94 -3.35 6.21 3.09
CA CYS A 94 -3.62 5.39 4.26
C CYS A 94 -5.07 5.53 4.72
N GLU A 95 -5.56 6.77 4.82
CA GLU A 95 -6.94 7.03 5.22
C GLU A 95 -7.95 6.44 4.23
N VAL A 96 -7.66 6.56 2.94
CA VAL A 96 -8.51 5.99 1.89
C VAL A 96 -8.49 4.46 1.95
N ALA A 97 -7.29 3.88 2.05
CA ALA A 97 -7.13 2.42 2.05
C ALA A 97 -7.85 1.76 3.22
N LEU A 98 -7.85 2.39 4.38
CA LEU A 98 -8.57 1.84 5.54
C LEU A 98 -10.07 1.75 5.30
N LYS A 99 -10.59 2.55 4.38
CA LYS A 99 -12.03 2.52 4.04
C LYS A 99 -12.35 1.63 2.86
N ILE A 100 -11.48 1.58 1.86
CA ILE A 100 -11.83 0.94 0.58
C ILE A 100 -10.91 -0.18 0.12
N HIS A 101 -9.94 -0.59 0.94
CA HIS A 101 -9.14 -1.76 0.58
C HIS A 101 -10.10 -2.92 0.26
N PRO A 102 -9.93 -3.63 -0.88
CA PRO A 102 -10.88 -4.66 -1.29
C PRO A 102 -11.20 -5.71 -0.24
N GLU A 103 -10.25 -6.00 0.63
CA GLU A 103 -10.44 -6.99 1.70
C GLU A 103 -11.07 -6.40 2.97
N LEU A 104 -11.22 -5.08 3.05
CA LEU A 104 -11.89 -4.39 4.17
C LEU A 104 -13.24 -3.82 3.75
N GLY A 105 -13.26 -3.09 2.64
CA GLY A 105 -14.44 -2.35 2.20
C GLY A 105 -15.37 -3.10 1.26
N GLY A 106 -14.95 -4.27 0.82
CA GLY A 106 -15.72 -5.04 -0.13
C GLY A 106 -15.35 -4.77 -1.58
N LYS A 107 -15.78 -5.68 -2.43
CA LYS A 107 -15.36 -5.68 -3.84
C LYS A 107 -15.89 -4.50 -4.64
N GLN A 108 -16.95 -3.84 -4.17
CA GLN A 108 -17.50 -2.68 -4.87
C GLN A 108 -16.51 -1.51 -4.97
N TYR A 109 -15.49 -1.49 -4.10
CA TYR A 109 -14.50 -0.43 -4.12
C TYR A 109 -13.23 -0.78 -4.92
N LYS A 110 -13.22 -1.90 -5.59
CA LYS A 110 -12.03 -2.38 -6.29
C LYS A 110 -11.48 -1.36 -7.30
N GLU A 111 -12.35 -0.75 -8.09
CA GLU A 111 -11.94 0.25 -9.06
C GLU A 111 -11.45 1.54 -8.40
N LEU A 112 -12.12 1.95 -7.35
CA LEU A 112 -11.74 3.14 -6.62
C LEU A 112 -10.38 2.96 -5.93
N TYR A 113 -10.15 1.77 -5.38
CA TYR A 113 -8.87 1.44 -4.79
C TYR A 113 -7.74 1.45 -5.83
N ALA A 114 -8.00 0.93 -7.03
CA ALA A 114 -7.02 0.98 -8.11
C ALA A 114 -6.68 2.41 -8.51
N LYS A 115 -7.67 3.29 -8.56
CA LYS A 115 -7.45 4.72 -8.82
C LYS A 115 -6.61 5.38 -7.72
N ALA A 116 -6.85 5.01 -6.47
CA ALA A 116 -6.10 5.54 -5.34
C ALA A 116 -4.63 5.07 -5.41
N LEU A 117 -4.39 3.82 -5.77
CA LEU A 117 -3.02 3.32 -5.93
C LEU A 117 -2.28 4.06 -7.04
N LEU A 118 -2.95 4.32 -8.15
CA LEU A 118 -2.36 5.08 -9.25
C LEU A 118 -2.04 6.52 -8.82
N ALA A 119 -2.94 7.15 -8.10
CA ALA A 119 -2.72 8.50 -7.59
C ALA A 119 -1.54 8.54 -6.62
N LEU A 120 -1.39 7.50 -5.81
CA LEU A 120 -0.25 7.39 -4.90
C LEU A 120 1.06 7.26 -5.69
N ASP A 121 1.09 6.40 -6.71
CA ASP A 121 2.27 6.21 -7.55
C ASP A 121 2.69 7.50 -8.25
N GLU A 122 1.72 8.32 -8.64
CA GLU A 122 1.96 9.58 -9.33
C GLU A 122 2.12 10.77 -8.38
N TYR A 123 2.03 10.53 -7.09
CA TYR A 123 2.03 11.58 -6.06
C TYR A 123 0.96 12.65 -6.31
N ASP A 124 -0.21 12.22 -6.75
CA ASP A 124 -1.33 13.11 -7.06
C ASP A 124 -2.23 13.30 -5.83
N LEU A 125 -1.82 14.21 -4.97
CA LEU A 125 -2.54 14.49 -3.73
C LEU A 125 -3.96 14.98 -3.99
N ASN A 126 -4.16 15.75 -5.04
CA ASN A 126 -5.51 16.25 -5.37
C ASN A 126 -6.47 15.12 -5.69
N ALA A 127 -6.02 14.11 -6.45
CA ALA A 127 -6.83 12.94 -6.76
C ALA A 127 -7.16 12.15 -5.49
N LEU A 128 -6.17 11.97 -4.61
CA LEU A 128 -6.39 11.27 -3.34
C LEU A 128 -7.39 12.02 -2.45
N ASN A 129 -7.27 13.34 -2.38
CA ASN A 129 -8.19 14.15 -1.59
C ASN A 129 -9.62 14.11 -2.14
N LYS A 130 -9.79 14.06 -3.47
CA LYS A 130 -11.11 13.92 -4.08
C LYS A 130 -11.76 12.59 -3.71
N ILE A 131 -10.97 11.52 -3.73
CA ILE A 131 -11.45 10.20 -3.31
C ILE A 131 -11.87 10.23 -1.84
N LYS A 132 -11.02 10.82 -1.01
CA LYS A 132 -11.27 10.94 0.43
C LYS A 132 -12.55 11.72 0.71
N GLU A 133 -12.77 12.83 0.00
CA GLU A 133 -13.99 13.63 0.14
C GLU A 133 -15.23 12.84 -0.27
N ALA A 134 -15.13 12.06 -1.34
CA ALA A 134 -16.23 11.24 -1.81
C ALA A 134 -16.64 10.14 -0.82
N LEU A 135 -15.71 9.75 0.06
CA LEU A 135 -15.96 8.71 1.05
C LEU A 135 -16.43 9.29 2.41
N ALA A 136 -16.37 10.56 2.55
CA ALA A 136 -16.73 11.21 3.82
C ALA A 136 -18.24 11.21 4.05
#